data_0fc15af2d9e7c9d26c726596c84e1b09
#
_entry.id   0fc15af2d9e7c9d26c726596c84e1b09
#
_cell.length_a   1.000
_cell.length_b   1.000
_cell.length_c   1.000
_cell.angle_alpha   90.00
_cell.angle_beta   90.00
_cell.angle_gamma   90.00
#
_symmetry.space_group_name_H-M   'P 1'
#
loop_
_entity.id
_entity.type
_entity.pdbx_description
1 polymer ?
#
loop_
_entity_poly.entity_id
_entity_poly.type
_entity_poly.pdbx_seq_one_letter_code
_entity_poly.pdbx_strand_id
1 'polypeptide(L)'
;MTDVTIAPAGPADAGEILTVQRAAYLVEAQRYRDVFLPPLTETLDEVRAALAGPDVVLAARRGTRLVGSVRARLDGDTAHVGRLSVAPDQQGRGVGGRLLDAVEHACAHRVTRFALFTGADSAANLSLYAGRGYRVVAHRPDENGNRLAVLEKTAPGSPGGA
;
A
#
# COMPACT_ATOMS: atom_id res chain seq x y z
N MET A 1 3.26 -8.64 24.64
CA MET A 1 3.01 -7.77 23.49
C MET A 1 2.35 -8.58 22.40
N THR A 2 1.14 -8.21 22.02
CA THR A 2 0.39 -8.95 21.00
C THR A 2 1.00 -8.70 19.63
N ASP A 3 1.33 -9.75 18.91
CA ASP A 3 1.85 -9.63 17.55
C ASP A 3 0.73 -9.21 16.58
N VAL A 4 1.13 -8.69 15.42
CA VAL A 4 0.18 -8.29 14.38
C VAL A 4 -0.21 -9.52 13.55
N THR A 5 -1.51 -9.67 13.31
CA THR A 5 -2.06 -10.67 12.42
C THR A 5 -2.48 -10.01 11.11
N ILE A 6 -2.06 -10.57 9.97
CA ILE A 6 -2.42 -10.08 8.65
C ILE A 6 -3.30 -11.11 7.96
N ALA A 7 -4.44 -10.65 7.44
CA ALA A 7 -5.43 -11.51 6.79
C ALA A 7 -6.20 -10.72 5.73
N PRO A 8 -6.86 -11.41 4.78
CA PRO A 8 -7.74 -10.74 3.83
C PRO A 8 -8.82 -9.94 4.55
N ALA A 9 -9.06 -8.72 4.06
CA ALA A 9 -10.09 -7.84 4.58
C ALA A 9 -11.42 -8.07 3.84
N GLY A 10 -12.51 -7.83 4.55
CA GLY A 10 -13.87 -7.89 3.98
C GLY A 10 -14.59 -6.57 4.10
N PRO A 11 -15.81 -6.46 3.51
CA PRO A 11 -16.57 -5.20 3.52
C PRO A 11 -16.84 -4.62 4.90
N ALA A 12 -16.92 -5.45 5.93
CA ALA A 12 -17.11 -5.00 7.31
C ALA A 12 -15.89 -4.21 7.84
N ASP A 13 -14.72 -4.34 7.22
CA ASP A 13 -13.50 -3.67 7.63
C ASP A 13 -13.36 -2.26 7.03
N ALA A 14 -14.27 -1.87 6.11
CA ALA A 14 -14.12 -0.65 5.31
C ALA A 14 -13.97 0.61 6.17
N GLY A 15 -14.75 0.75 7.22
CA GLY A 15 -14.71 1.94 8.10
C GLY A 15 -13.37 2.08 8.81
N GLU A 16 -12.87 1.00 9.41
CA GLU A 16 -11.57 1.01 10.07
C GLU A 16 -10.44 1.24 9.08
N ILE A 17 -10.49 0.62 7.90
CA ILE A 17 -9.49 0.81 6.84
C ILE A 17 -9.43 2.29 6.45
N LEU A 18 -10.56 2.91 6.16
CA LEU A 18 -10.60 4.31 5.74
C LEU A 18 -10.06 5.24 6.83
N THR A 19 -10.41 4.99 8.08
CA THR A 19 -9.94 5.78 9.23
C THR A 19 -8.42 5.72 9.35
N VAL A 20 -7.85 4.53 9.30
CA VAL A 20 -6.40 4.34 9.38
C VAL A 20 -5.71 4.93 8.15
N GLN A 21 -6.27 4.74 6.96
CA GLN A 21 -5.74 5.28 5.72
C GLN A 21 -5.62 6.80 5.77
N ARG A 22 -6.69 7.49 6.17
CA ARG A 22 -6.68 8.95 6.26
C ARG A 22 -5.67 9.46 7.28
N ALA A 23 -5.60 8.81 8.45
CA ALA A 23 -4.61 9.17 9.46
C ALA A 23 -3.18 8.96 8.96
N ALA A 24 -2.93 7.84 8.28
CA ALA A 24 -1.59 7.51 7.78
C ALA A 24 -1.12 8.47 6.68
N TYR A 25 -2.00 8.88 5.77
CA TYR A 25 -1.64 9.75 4.64
C TYR A 25 -1.61 11.24 5.01
N LEU A 26 -1.95 11.61 6.23
CA LEU A 26 -1.88 13.01 6.67
C LEU A 26 -0.45 13.57 6.57
N VAL A 27 0.56 12.77 6.86
CA VAL A 27 1.98 13.19 6.76
C VAL A 27 2.31 13.56 5.31
N GLU A 28 1.85 12.77 4.34
CA GLU A 28 2.06 13.07 2.92
C GLU A 28 1.30 14.32 2.51
N ALA A 29 0.07 14.50 2.98
CA ALA A 29 -0.72 15.71 2.72
C ALA A 29 0.02 16.96 3.22
N GLN A 30 0.62 16.88 4.39
CA GLN A 30 1.39 17.99 4.95
C GLN A 30 2.67 18.26 4.15
N ARG A 31 3.37 17.20 3.72
CA ARG A 31 4.60 17.32 2.93
C ARG A 31 4.34 17.99 1.59
N TYR A 32 3.29 17.59 0.88
CA TYR A 32 2.96 18.10 -0.44
C TYR A 32 1.96 19.26 -0.42
N ARG A 33 1.51 19.67 0.77
CA ARG A 33 0.48 20.70 0.95
C ARG A 33 -0.75 20.42 0.08
N ASP A 34 -1.18 19.18 0.08
CA ASP A 34 -2.24 18.70 -0.78
C ASP A 34 -3.17 17.78 0.00
N VAL A 35 -4.33 18.31 0.40
CA VAL A 35 -5.37 17.55 1.10
C VAL A 35 -6.24 16.74 0.15
N PHE A 36 -5.99 16.85 -1.16
CA PHE A 36 -6.74 16.14 -2.20
C PHE A 36 -6.00 14.92 -2.75
N LEU A 37 -4.99 14.43 -2.05
CA LEU A 37 -4.37 13.14 -2.41
C LEU A 37 -5.43 12.04 -2.44
N PRO A 38 -5.41 11.15 -3.45
CA PRO A 38 -6.45 10.12 -3.60
C PRO A 38 -6.76 9.31 -2.35
N PRO A 39 -5.77 8.88 -1.53
CA PRO A 39 -6.10 8.18 -0.29
C PRO A 39 -6.91 8.99 0.72
N LEU A 40 -6.88 10.31 0.64
CA LEU A 40 -7.62 11.21 1.53
C LEU A 40 -9.02 11.53 1.02
N THR A 41 -9.22 11.50 -0.31
CA THR A 41 -10.51 11.80 -0.93
C THR A 41 -11.36 10.56 -1.18
N GLU A 42 -10.78 9.39 -1.10
CA GLU A 42 -11.50 8.14 -1.24
C GLU A 42 -12.64 8.07 -0.23
N THR A 43 -13.84 7.73 -0.71
CA THR A 43 -15.04 7.65 0.14
C THR A 43 -15.18 6.26 0.74
N LEU A 44 -16.04 6.16 1.77
CA LEU A 44 -16.35 4.87 2.38
C LEU A 44 -16.96 3.89 1.37
N ASP A 45 -17.83 4.38 0.48
CA ASP A 45 -18.45 3.54 -0.56
C ASP A 45 -17.40 3.04 -1.57
N GLU A 46 -16.42 3.87 -1.91
CA GLU A 46 -15.31 3.46 -2.78
C GLU A 46 -14.45 2.38 -2.11
N VAL A 47 -14.18 2.51 -0.82
CA VAL A 47 -13.44 1.47 -0.07
C VAL A 47 -14.24 0.17 -0.04
N ARG A 48 -15.55 0.24 0.22
CA ARG A 48 -16.43 -0.94 0.18
C ARG A 48 -16.42 -1.61 -1.18
N ALA A 49 -16.44 -0.82 -2.25
CA ALA A 49 -16.39 -1.35 -3.62
C ALA A 49 -15.06 -2.07 -3.89
N ALA A 50 -13.95 -1.52 -3.43
CA ALA A 50 -12.64 -2.17 -3.55
C ALA A 50 -12.60 -3.52 -2.81
N LEU A 51 -13.19 -3.57 -1.62
CA LEU A 51 -13.26 -4.80 -0.82
C LEU A 51 -14.16 -5.86 -1.44
N ALA A 52 -15.21 -5.46 -2.14
CA ALA A 52 -16.14 -6.37 -2.82
C ALA A 52 -15.65 -6.80 -4.21
N GLY A 53 -14.67 -6.10 -4.76
CA GLY A 53 -14.16 -6.33 -6.10
C GLY A 53 -13.01 -7.34 -6.16
N PRO A 54 -12.32 -7.41 -7.32
CA PRO A 54 -11.25 -8.39 -7.54
C PRO A 54 -9.91 -8.02 -6.92
N ASP A 55 -9.76 -6.82 -6.36
CA ASP A 55 -8.51 -6.39 -5.74
C ASP A 55 -8.17 -7.25 -4.53
N VAL A 56 -6.88 -7.46 -4.31
CA VAL A 56 -6.39 -8.07 -3.07
C VAL A 56 -6.29 -6.98 -2.02
N VAL A 57 -7.01 -7.11 -0.92
CA VAL A 57 -6.96 -6.16 0.20
C VAL A 57 -6.65 -6.94 1.47
N LEU A 58 -5.56 -6.57 2.14
CA LEU A 58 -5.14 -7.20 3.39
C LEU A 58 -5.22 -6.20 4.53
N ALA A 59 -5.61 -6.68 5.71
CA ALA A 59 -5.65 -5.88 6.92
C ALA A 59 -4.73 -6.45 7.98
N ALA A 60 -4.07 -5.57 8.70
CA ALA A 60 -3.24 -5.92 9.86
C ALA A 60 -4.01 -5.55 11.14
N ARG A 61 -4.09 -6.49 12.06
CA ARG A 61 -4.75 -6.28 13.36
C ARG A 61 -3.82 -6.60 14.51
N ARG A 62 -3.91 -5.79 15.54
CA ARG A 62 -3.28 -6.06 16.83
C ARG A 62 -4.43 -6.28 17.82
N GLY A 63 -4.66 -7.54 18.19
CA GLY A 63 -5.89 -7.90 18.89
C GLY A 63 -7.11 -7.61 18.00
N THR A 64 -8.07 -6.87 18.50
CA THR A 64 -9.27 -6.49 17.74
C THR A 64 -9.12 -5.21 16.94
N ARG A 65 -8.02 -4.48 17.11
CA ARG A 65 -7.80 -3.18 16.48
C ARG A 65 -7.15 -3.34 15.11
N LEU A 66 -7.77 -2.79 14.08
CA LEU A 66 -7.15 -2.67 12.76
C LEU A 66 -6.07 -1.57 12.82
N VAL A 67 -4.84 -1.93 12.50
CA VAL A 67 -3.69 -1.03 12.60
C VAL A 67 -3.02 -0.75 11.27
N GLY A 68 -3.44 -1.41 10.20
CA GLY A 68 -2.88 -1.15 8.87
C GLY A 68 -3.63 -1.91 7.79
N SER A 69 -3.36 -1.53 6.54
CA SER A 69 -3.94 -2.21 5.37
C SER A 69 -3.07 -1.95 4.15
N VAL A 70 -3.29 -2.75 3.11
CA VAL A 70 -2.62 -2.62 1.81
C VAL A 70 -3.51 -3.20 0.74
N ARG A 71 -3.40 -2.70 -0.50
CA ARG A 71 -4.12 -3.22 -1.66
C ARG A 71 -3.18 -3.62 -2.77
N ALA A 72 -3.63 -4.54 -3.62
CA ALA A 72 -3.01 -4.81 -4.90
C ALA A 72 -4.09 -4.98 -5.95
N ARG A 73 -3.97 -4.24 -7.05
CA ARG A 73 -4.80 -4.37 -8.23
C ARG A 73 -4.02 -5.19 -9.26
N LEU A 74 -4.62 -6.28 -9.71
CA LEU A 74 -4.00 -7.15 -10.70
C LEU A 74 -4.37 -6.68 -12.10
N ASP A 75 -3.37 -6.43 -12.94
CA ASP A 75 -3.54 -5.98 -14.31
C ASP A 75 -2.56 -6.79 -15.17
N GLY A 76 -3.09 -7.80 -15.87
CA GLY A 76 -2.24 -8.72 -16.61
C GLY A 76 -1.27 -9.44 -15.68
N ASP A 77 0.01 -9.32 -15.95
CA ASP A 77 1.08 -9.93 -15.17
C ASP A 77 1.71 -8.99 -14.13
N THR A 78 1.08 -7.84 -13.88
CA THR A 78 1.56 -6.84 -12.93
C THR A 78 0.58 -6.68 -11.76
N ALA A 79 1.09 -6.70 -10.54
CA ALA A 79 0.34 -6.31 -9.36
C ALA A 79 0.69 -4.85 -9.00
N HIS A 80 -0.30 -3.98 -9.06
CA HIS A 80 -0.15 -2.58 -8.66
C HIS A 80 -0.46 -2.47 -7.16
N VAL A 81 0.59 -2.35 -6.36
CA VAL A 81 0.49 -2.24 -4.90
C VAL A 81 0.22 -0.79 -4.53
N GLY A 82 -0.74 -0.56 -3.64
CA GLY A 82 -1.08 0.79 -3.21
C GLY A 82 -1.82 0.81 -1.88
N ARG A 83 -2.16 2.01 -1.44
CA ARG A 83 -2.90 2.24 -0.20
C ARG A 83 -2.24 1.59 1.03
N LEU A 84 -0.91 1.44 1.03
CA LEU A 84 -0.20 0.96 2.20
C LEU A 84 -0.35 1.99 3.32
N SER A 85 -0.99 1.58 4.40
CA SER A 85 -1.33 2.47 5.50
C SER A 85 -1.04 1.79 6.82
N VAL A 86 -0.41 2.52 7.75
CA VAL A 86 -0.17 2.05 9.12
C VAL A 86 -0.60 3.16 10.06
N ALA A 87 -1.39 2.82 11.09
CA ALA A 87 -1.84 3.78 12.09
C ALA A 87 -0.64 4.54 12.67
N PRO A 88 -0.74 5.87 12.85
CA PRO A 88 0.41 6.68 13.29
C PRO A 88 1.10 6.18 14.55
N ASP A 89 0.34 5.67 15.53
CA ASP A 89 0.91 5.15 16.77
C ASP A 89 1.52 3.73 16.62
N GLN A 90 1.40 3.11 15.47
CA GLN A 90 1.93 1.77 15.18
C GLN A 90 3.08 1.79 14.18
N GLN A 91 3.47 2.95 13.71
CA GLN A 91 4.61 3.10 12.78
C GLN A 91 5.94 2.84 13.50
N GLY A 92 6.95 2.46 12.73
CA GLY A 92 8.27 2.13 13.27
C GLY A 92 8.36 0.76 13.96
N ARG A 93 7.36 -0.10 13.79
CA ARG A 93 7.30 -1.45 14.39
C ARG A 93 7.29 -2.56 13.34
N GLY A 94 7.56 -2.23 12.09
CA GLY A 94 7.63 -3.21 10.99
C GLY A 94 6.29 -3.63 10.39
N VAL A 95 5.18 -3.02 10.78
CA VAL A 95 3.85 -3.38 10.26
C VAL A 95 3.75 -3.15 8.75
N GLY A 96 4.23 -2.01 8.26
CA GLY A 96 4.21 -1.69 6.83
C GLY A 96 4.98 -2.71 6.01
N GLY A 97 6.17 -3.09 6.47
CA GLY A 97 6.98 -4.11 5.81
C GLY A 97 6.29 -5.47 5.77
N ARG A 98 5.66 -5.87 6.86
CA ARG A 98 4.93 -7.15 6.92
C ARG A 98 3.70 -7.15 6.00
N LEU A 99 2.99 -6.02 5.90
CA LEU A 99 1.87 -5.87 4.95
C LEU A 99 2.35 -5.98 3.51
N LEU A 100 3.46 -5.33 3.20
CA LEU A 100 4.04 -5.37 1.87
C LEU A 100 4.46 -6.81 1.50
N ASP A 101 5.15 -7.50 2.40
CA ASP A 101 5.55 -8.89 2.20
C ASP A 101 4.32 -9.79 2.00
N ALA A 102 3.27 -9.58 2.78
CA ALA A 102 2.05 -10.38 2.69
C ALA A 102 1.29 -10.17 1.38
N VAL A 103 1.17 -8.93 0.90
CA VAL A 103 0.46 -8.67 -0.36
C VAL A 103 1.25 -9.21 -1.56
N GLU A 104 2.57 -9.13 -1.52
CA GLU A 104 3.42 -9.74 -2.54
C GLU A 104 3.23 -11.25 -2.57
N HIS A 105 3.24 -11.87 -1.39
CA HIS A 105 3.04 -13.32 -1.29
C HIS A 105 1.67 -13.74 -1.84
N ALA A 106 0.63 -12.96 -1.54
CA ALA A 106 -0.73 -13.24 -2.01
C ALA A 106 -0.85 -13.15 -3.53
N CYS A 107 -0.02 -12.37 -4.21
CA CYS A 107 -0.09 -12.13 -5.65
C CYS A 107 1.00 -12.87 -6.46
N ALA A 108 2.04 -13.38 -5.82
CA ALA A 108 3.29 -13.81 -6.48
C ALA A 108 3.08 -14.87 -7.57
N HIS A 109 2.13 -15.77 -7.41
CA HIS A 109 1.86 -16.84 -8.37
C HIS A 109 1.02 -16.40 -9.58
N ARG A 110 0.53 -15.16 -9.56
CA ARG A 110 -0.35 -14.63 -10.62
C ARG A 110 0.31 -13.52 -11.43
N VAL A 111 1.47 -13.04 -11.00
CA VAL A 111 2.12 -11.88 -11.64
C VAL A 111 3.62 -12.14 -11.80
N THR A 112 4.23 -11.39 -12.73
CA THR A 112 5.68 -11.42 -12.94
C THR A 112 6.38 -10.23 -12.32
N ARG A 113 5.63 -9.19 -11.94
CA ARG A 113 6.20 -7.99 -11.31
C ARG A 113 5.20 -7.30 -10.40
N PHE A 114 5.78 -6.56 -9.47
CA PHE A 114 5.07 -5.63 -8.60
C PHE A 114 5.45 -4.20 -9.00
N ALA A 115 4.47 -3.32 -9.04
CA ALA A 115 4.68 -1.90 -9.31
C ALA A 115 3.97 -1.08 -8.24
N LEU A 116 4.56 0.04 -7.87
CA LEU A 116 3.95 0.99 -6.96
C LEU A 116 4.51 2.40 -7.23
N PHE A 117 3.86 3.39 -6.66
CA PHE A 117 4.40 4.74 -6.67
C PHE A 117 4.27 5.36 -5.29
N THR A 118 5.11 6.33 -5.02
CA THR A 118 5.09 7.12 -3.79
C THR A 118 5.61 8.51 -4.10
N GLY A 119 5.37 9.46 -3.19
CA GLY A 119 5.93 10.79 -3.34
C GLY A 119 7.44 10.75 -3.49
N ALA A 120 7.98 11.48 -4.45
CA ALA A 120 9.41 11.47 -4.74
C ALA A 120 10.26 11.99 -3.57
N ASP A 121 9.65 12.75 -2.66
CA ASP A 121 10.32 13.30 -1.47
C ASP A 121 10.01 12.50 -0.19
N SER A 122 9.33 11.37 -0.30
CA SER A 122 8.94 10.53 0.83
C SER A 122 10.08 9.59 1.21
N ALA A 123 11.11 10.11 1.87
CA ALA A 123 12.34 9.39 2.15
C ALA A 123 12.11 8.06 2.90
N ALA A 124 11.23 8.06 3.89
CA ALA A 124 10.93 6.86 4.68
C ALA A 124 10.28 5.77 3.81
N ASN A 125 9.35 6.14 2.92
CA ASN A 125 8.71 5.20 2.02
C ASN A 125 9.69 4.66 0.99
N LEU A 126 10.50 5.53 0.39
CA LEU A 126 11.53 5.11 -0.56
C LEU A 126 12.51 4.13 0.07
N SER A 127 12.92 4.37 1.32
CA SER A 127 13.79 3.47 2.07
C SER A 127 13.13 2.12 2.34
N LEU A 128 11.84 2.12 2.73
CA LEU A 128 11.08 0.89 2.96
C LEU A 128 11.05 0.02 1.70
N TYR A 129 10.70 0.62 0.57
CA TYR A 129 10.58 -0.12 -0.70
C TYR A 129 11.94 -0.58 -1.22
N ALA A 130 12.95 0.27 -1.17
CA ALA A 130 14.31 -0.10 -1.58
C ALA A 130 14.84 -1.29 -0.76
N GLY A 131 14.58 -1.30 0.54
CA GLY A 131 14.96 -2.41 1.42
C GLY A 131 14.27 -3.72 1.09
N ARG A 132 13.19 -3.69 0.31
CA ARG A 132 12.47 -4.88 -0.13
C ARG A 132 12.67 -5.22 -1.60
N GLY A 133 13.66 -4.61 -2.24
CA GLY A 133 14.04 -4.95 -3.61
C GLY A 133 13.35 -4.15 -4.70
N TYR A 134 12.57 -3.14 -4.34
CA TYR A 134 12.02 -2.21 -5.32
C TYR A 134 13.09 -1.23 -5.79
N ARG A 135 13.01 -0.83 -7.05
CA ARG A 135 13.90 0.18 -7.62
C ARG A 135 13.09 1.23 -8.34
N VAL A 136 13.55 2.47 -8.32
CA VAL A 136 12.92 3.57 -9.04
C VAL A 136 13.18 3.39 -10.54
N VAL A 137 12.10 3.34 -11.32
CA VAL A 137 12.18 3.17 -12.78
C VAL A 137 11.74 4.43 -13.53
N ALA A 138 11.00 5.32 -12.88
CA ALA A 138 10.51 6.53 -13.51
C ALA A 138 10.08 7.56 -12.45
N HIS A 139 9.91 8.79 -12.90
CA HIS A 139 9.23 9.85 -12.14
C HIS A 139 8.12 10.41 -13.03
N ARG A 140 7.01 10.80 -12.41
CA ARG A 140 5.89 11.44 -13.11
C ARG A 140 5.13 12.35 -12.15
N PRO A 141 4.41 13.36 -12.67
CA PRO A 141 3.52 14.13 -11.81
C PRO A 141 2.23 13.36 -11.53
N ASP A 142 1.62 13.62 -10.38
CA ASP A 142 0.24 13.20 -10.14
C ASP A 142 -0.73 14.23 -10.75
N GLU A 143 -2.04 14.05 -10.51
CA GLU A 143 -3.08 14.95 -11.05
C GLU A 143 -2.93 16.39 -10.57
N ASN A 144 -2.30 16.59 -9.42
CA ASN A 144 -2.14 17.90 -8.80
C ASN A 144 -0.73 18.48 -9.00
N GLY A 145 0.10 17.83 -9.82
CA GLY A 145 1.46 18.28 -10.12
C GLY A 145 2.51 17.84 -9.10
N ASN A 146 2.16 17.04 -8.10
CA ASN A 146 3.13 16.50 -7.16
C ASN A 146 4.00 15.46 -7.85
N ARG A 147 5.32 15.51 -7.60
CA ARG A 147 6.26 14.57 -8.22
C ARG A 147 6.18 13.21 -7.54
N LEU A 148 5.96 12.17 -8.33
CA LEU A 148 5.93 10.79 -7.87
C LEU A 148 7.15 10.01 -8.36
N ALA A 149 7.65 9.10 -7.54
CA ALA A 149 8.59 8.06 -7.95
C ALA A 149 7.79 6.79 -8.25
N VAL A 150 8.05 6.17 -9.39
CA VAL A 150 7.47 4.89 -9.78
C VAL A 150 8.53 3.81 -9.55
N LEU A 151 8.16 2.78 -8.80
CA LEU A 151 9.08 1.70 -8.43
C LEU A 151 8.55 0.36 -8.89
N GLU A 152 9.48 -0.55 -9.20
CA GLU A 152 9.14 -1.90 -9.65
C GLU A 152 10.05 -2.92 -8.99
N LYS A 153 9.51 -4.14 -8.89
CA LYS A 153 10.22 -5.32 -8.39
C LYS A 153 9.74 -6.54 -9.17
N THR A 154 10.65 -7.38 -9.60
CA THR A 154 10.33 -8.65 -10.26
C THR A 154 9.81 -9.64 -9.21
N ALA A 155 8.73 -10.36 -9.55
CA ALA A 155 8.19 -11.39 -8.65
C ALA A 155 9.14 -12.60 -8.61
N PRO A 156 9.30 -13.26 -7.44
CA PRO A 156 10.13 -14.46 -7.31
C PRO A 156 9.68 -15.56 -8.28
N GLY A 157 10.63 -16.23 -8.92
CA GLY A 157 10.35 -17.32 -9.86
C GLY A 157 9.88 -16.88 -11.25
N SER A 158 9.84 -15.58 -11.51
CA SER A 158 9.45 -15.06 -12.82
C SER A 158 10.57 -15.25 -13.85
N PRO A 159 10.23 -15.65 -15.12
CA PRO A 159 11.23 -15.88 -16.19
C PRO A 159 11.92 -14.59 -16.58
N GLY A 160 12.03 -13.62 -16.27
CA GLY A 160 12.79 -12.39 -16.59
C GLY A 160 13.49 -11.81 -15.37
N GLY A 161 13.47 -12.54 -14.27
CA GLY A 161 13.99 -12.09 -12.99
C GLY A 161 15.43 -12.50 -12.69
N ALA A 162 16.15 -12.83 -13.71
CA ALA A 162 17.54 -13.21 -13.54
C ALA A 162 18.43 -11.97 -13.27
#